data_839ed5c3f95b91c2e3e0900cc65887ce
#
_entry.id   839ed5c3f95b91c2e3e0900cc65887ce
#
_cell.length_a   1.000
_cell.length_b   1.000
_cell.length_c   1.000
_cell.angle_alpha   90.00
_cell.angle_beta   90.00
_cell.angle_gamma   90.00
#
_symmetry.space_group_name_H-M   'P 1'
#
loop_
_entity.id
_entity.type
_entity.pdbx_description
1 polymer ?
#
loop_
_entity_poly.entity_id
_entity_poly.type
_entity_poly.pdbx_seq_one_letter_code
_entity_poly.pdbx_strand_id
1 'polypeptide(L)'
;MKSVFVCSLFVVAMLAAAVFPTAAQQAKSDTLKTCTLNVTGMTCAGCEAAVRNAAKSVDGVKDVKASYDRKNAEVTYDPTKTTPVAIAKVITERSGFKATPQPDKKK
;
A
#
# COMPACT_ATOMS: atom_id res chain seq x y z
N MET A 1 -35.15 20.35 -49.70
CA MET A 1 -35.68 19.38 -48.74
C MET A 1 -34.87 18.09 -48.62
N LYS A 2 -33.81 17.92 -49.35
CA LYS A 2 -33.00 16.69 -49.27
C LYS A 2 -31.73 16.86 -48.44
N SER A 3 -31.47 18.03 -47.85
CA SER A 3 -30.26 18.28 -47.06
C SER A 3 -30.43 18.14 -45.55
N VAL A 4 -31.62 17.91 -45.06
CA VAL A 4 -31.87 17.89 -43.59
C VAL A 4 -31.75 16.49 -43.02
N PHE A 5 -31.78 15.45 -43.89
CA PHE A 5 -31.71 14.08 -43.43
C PHE A 5 -30.29 13.54 -43.22
N VAL A 6 -29.28 14.23 -43.70
CA VAL A 6 -27.89 13.75 -43.59
C VAL A 6 -27.24 14.16 -42.28
N CYS A 7 -27.72 15.23 -41.64
CA CYS A 7 -27.17 15.66 -40.37
C CYS A 7 -27.61 14.85 -39.15
N SER A 8 -28.71 14.05 -39.29
CA SER A 8 -29.23 13.31 -38.13
C SER A 8 -28.54 11.98 -37.90
N LEU A 9 -27.82 11.49 -38.90
CA LEU A 9 -27.11 10.21 -38.82
C LEU A 9 -25.67 10.33 -38.28
N PHE A 10 -25.15 11.54 -38.22
CA PHE A 10 -23.78 11.75 -37.72
C PHE A 10 -23.71 12.02 -36.22
N VAL A 11 -24.82 12.30 -35.56
CA VAL A 11 -24.83 12.61 -34.13
C VAL A 11 -24.90 11.37 -33.26
N VAL A 12 -25.28 10.23 -33.80
CA VAL A 12 -25.38 8.99 -33.02
C VAL A 12 -24.07 8.20 -32.94
N ALA A 13 -23.08 8.57 -33.76
CA ALA A 13 -21.80 7.85 -33.77
C ALA A 13 -20.75 8.37 -32.76
N MET A 14 -21.05 9.45 -32.00
CA MET A 14 -20.10 10.01 -31.05
C MET A 14 -20.37 9.71 -29.58
N LEU A 15 -21.30 8.81 -29.29
CA LEU A 15 -21.52 8.32 -27.93
C LEU A 15 -20.97 6.90 -27.73
N ALA A 16 -19.94 6.53 -28.47
CA ALA A 16 -19.07 5.46 -28.04
C ALA A 16 -18.21 6.02 -26.92
N ALA A 17 -18.80 6.11 -25.73
CA ALA A 17 -18.13 6.45 -24.50
C ALA A 17 -16.82 5.67 -24.42
N ALA A 18 -15.74 6.40 -24.29
CA ALA A 18 -14.49 5.84 -23.85
C ALA A 18 -14.74 5.15 -22.51
N VAL A 19 -15.02 3.87 -22.54
CA VAL A 19 -14.94 3.03 -21.38
C VAL A 19 -13.45 2.93 -21.09
N PHE A 20 -12.97 3.80 -20.20
CA PHE A 20 -11.63 3.67 -19.68
C PHE A 20 -11.61 2.45 -18.78
N PRO A 21 -10.87 1.40 -19.14
CA PRO A 21 -10.68 0.31 -18.20
C PRO A 21 -9.82 0.84 -17.06
N THR A 22 -10.45 1.09 -15.95
CA THR A 22 -9.79 1.43 -14.68
C THR A 22 -9.02 0.23 -14.10
N ALA A 23 -8.85 -0.82 -14.86
CA ALA A 23 -8.17 -2.04 -14.41
C ALA A 23 -6.65 -1.91 -14.27
N ALA A 24 -6.04 -0.81 -14.72
CA ALA A 24 -4.58 -0.65 -14.70
C ALA A 24 -3.97 -0.45 -13.30
N GLN A 25 -4.78 -0.18 -12.29
CA GLN A 25 -4.27 0.07 -10.93
C GLN A 25 -4.19 -1.18 -10.06
N GLN A 26 -4.80 -2.28 -10.44
CA GLN A 26 -4.78 -3.52 -9.65
C GLN A 26 -3.59 -4.43 -9.94
N ALA A 27 -2.92 -4.24 -11.06
CA ALA A 27 -1.78 -5.07 -11.45
C ALA A 27 -0.53 -4.87 -10.57
N LYS A 28 -0.46 -3.79 -9.79
CA LYS A 28 0.67 -3.51 -8.90
C LYS A 28 0.54 -4.13 -7.52
N SER A 29 -0.61 -4.68 -7.16
CA SER A 29 -0.81 -5.30 -5.85
C SER A 29 -0.28 -6.73 -5.77
N ASP A 30 -0.07 -7.40 -6.89
CA ASP A 30 0.40 -8.79 -6.93
C ASP A 30 1.88 -8.94 -6.53
N THR A 31 2.67 -7.88 -6.60
CA THR A 31 4.08 -7.88 -6.18
C THR A 31 4.27 -7.52 -4.72
N LEU A 32 3.24 -7.03 -4.04
CA LEU A 32 3.34 -6.62 -2.65
C LEU A 32 3.30 -7.83 -1.72
N LYS A 33 4.14 -7.78 -0.70
CA LYS A 33 4.16 -8.75 0.39
C LYS A 33 3.84 -8.06 1.70
N THR A 34 3.28 -8.81 2.62
CA THR A 34 3.03 -8.33 3.98
C THR A 34 3.93 -9.09 4.94
N CYS A 35 4.65 -8.38 5.78
CA CYS A 35 5.43 -8.98 6.86
C CYS A 35 4.93 -8.48 8.21
N THR A 36 5.07 -9.33 9.21
CA THR A 36 4.79 -8.98 10.59
C THR A 36 6.10 -8.72 11.32
N LEU A 37 6.19 -7.57 11.95
CA LEU A 37 7.34 -7.20 12.78
C LEU A 37 6.92 -7.25 14.24
N ASN A 38 7.74 -7.86 15.08
CA ASN A 38 7.55 -7.78 16.51
C ASN A 38 8.18 -6.49 17.02
N VAL A 39 7.38 -5.61 17.60
CA VAL A 39 7.86 -4.31 18.11
C VAL A 39 7.72 -4.28 19.62
N THR A 40 8.84 -4.17 20.31
CA THR A 40 8.88 -4.12 21.76
C THR A 40 9.01 -2.68 22.26
N GLY A 41 8.42 -2.39 23.41
CA GLY A 41 8.49 -1.07 24.04
C GLY A 41 7.32 -0.15 23.73
N MET A 42 6.39 -0.55 22.86
CA MET A 42 5.16 0.21 22.65
C MET A 42 4.23 0.11 23.86
N THR A 43 3.81 1.23 24.41
CA THR A 43 2.95 1.31 25.58
C THR A 43 1.72 2.19 25.39
N CYS A 44 1.60 2.87 24.25
CA CYS A 44 0.51 3.82 24.01
C CYS A 44 0.21 3.98 22.52
N ALA A 45 -0.96 4.57 22.20
CA ALA A 45 -1.37 4.84 20.83
C ALA A 45 -0.43 5.76 20.05
N GLY A 46 0.24 6.68 20.75
CA GLY A 46 1.28 7.53 20.15
C GLY A 46 2.48 6.74 19.65
N CYS A 47 2.80 5.64 20.33
CA CYS A 47 3.87 4.72 19.92
C CYS A 47 3.54 4.02 18.60
N GLU A 48 2.29 3.64 18.39
CA GLU A 48 1.83 3.08 17.11
C GLU A 48 2.03 4.06 15.97
N ALA A 49 1.67 5.33 16.19
CA ALA A 49 1.85 6.38 15.19
C ALA A 49 3.34 6.58 14.85
N ALA A 50 4.22 6.54 15.84
CA ALA A 50 5.66 6.65 15.62
C ALA A 50 6.19 5.49 14.78
N VAL A 51 5.77 4.26 15.07
CA VAL A 51 6.14 3.06 14.30
C VAL A 51 5.62 3.14 12.88
N ARG A 52 4.36 3.54 12.69
CA ARG A 52 3.77 3.71 11.35
C ARG A 52 4.53 4.74 10.53
N ASN A 53 4.82 5.89 11.10
CA ASN A 53 5.55 6.96 10.42
C ASN A 53 6.98 6.51 10.06
N ALA A 54 7.65 5.83 10.97
CA ALA A 54 8.98 5.28 10.71
C ALA A 54 8.96 4.27 9.55
N ALA A 55 8.01 3.35 9.57
CA ALA A 55 7.88 2.35 8.50
C ALA A 55 7.50 2.97 7.15
N LYS A 56 6.58 3.93 7.14
CA LYS A 56 6.18 4.64 5.90
C LYS A 56 7.30 5.46 5.28
N SER A 57 8.32 5.82 6.04
CA SER A 57 9.48 6.54 5.52
C SER A 57 10.42 5.64 4.69
N VAL A 58 10.22 4.34 4.72
CA VAL A 58 11.00 3.37 3.92
C VAL A 58 10.45 3.32 2.51
N ASP A 59 11.32 3.46 1.52
CA ASP A 59 10.93 3.29 0.12
C ASP A 59 10.45 1.85 -0.13
N GLY A 60 9.31 1.73 -0.82
CA GLY A 60 8.71 0.43 -1.10
C GLY A 60 7.64 0.01 -0.10
N VAL A 61 7.49 0.68 1.02
CA VAL A 61 6.40 0.43 1.96
C VAL A 61 5.12 1.10 1.46
N LYS A 62 4.04 0.34 1.38
CA LYS A 62 2.73 0.81 0.91
C LYS A 62 1.77 1.09 2.05
N ASP A 63 1.71 0.21 3.03
CA ASP A 63 0.82 0.33 4.18
C ASP A 63 1.46 -0.23 5.44
N VAL A 64 1.05 0.28 6.57
CA VAL A 64 1.54 -0.14 7.88
C VAL A 64 0.40 -0.15 8.88
N LYS A 65 0.24 -1.25 9.58
CA LYS A 65 -0.69 -1.40 10.70
C LYS A 65 0.10 -1.76 11.95
N ALA A 66 0.22 -0.83 12.88
CA ALA A 66 0.86 -1.09 14.17
C ALA A 66 -0.19 -1.32 15.26
N SER A 67 0.10 -2.21 16.18
CA SER A 67 -0.75 -2.50 17.33
C SER A 67 0.10 -2.66 18.57
N TYR A 68 -0.10 -1.79 19.57
CA TYR A 68 0.62 -1.90 20.84
C TYR A 68 0.08 -3.05 21.70
N ASP A 69 -1.20 -3.40 21.58
CA ASP A 69 -1.80 -4.53 22.29
C ASP A 69 -1.18 -5.85 21.88
N ARG A 70 -0.93 -6.01 20.59
CA ARG A 70 -0.31 -7.21 20.03
C ARG A 70 1.21 -7.14 20.00
N LYS A 71 1.77 -5.98 20.29
CA LYS A 71 3.22 -5.69 20.22
C LYS A 71 3.82 -6.02 18.86
N ASN A 72 3.05 -5.77 17.81
CA ASN A 72 3.47 -6.06 16.44
C ASN A 72 3.10 -4.93 15.47
N ALA A 73 3.69 -4.98 14.30
CA ALA A 73 3.35 -4.13 13.18
C ALA A 73 3.29 -4.97 11.92
N GLU A 74 2.20 -4.87 11.18
CA GLU A 74 2.07 -5.47 9.86
C GLU A 74 2.44 -4.43 8.81
N VAL A 75 3.39 -4.76 7.96
CA VAL A 75 3.89 -3.86 6.92
C VAL A 75 3.68 -4.50 5.56
N THR A 76 2.94 -3.79 4.69
CA THR A 76 2.80 -4.16 3.30
C THR A 76 3.87 -3.42 2.49
N TYR A 77 4.72 -4.14 1.81
CA TYR A 77 5.88 -3.60 1.11
C TYR A 77 6.13 -4.28 -0.23
N ASP A 78 6.91 -3.60 -1.07
CA ASP A 78 7.39 -4.14 -2.33
C ASP A 78 8.73 -4.87 -2.10
N PRO A 79 8.79 -6.21 -2.29
CA PRO A 79 10.00 -6.98 -2.05
C PRO A 79 11.14 -6.67 -3.02
N THR A 80 10.84 -5.99 -4.13
CA THR A 80 11.88 -5.55 -5.08
C THR A 80 12.59 -4.28 -4.62
N LYS A 81 12.01 -3.52 -3.69
CA LYS A 81 12.55 -2.25 -3.21
C LYS A 81 13.12 -2.31 -1.80
N THR A 82 12.56 -3.15 -0.96
CA THR A 82 12.97 -3.24 0.44
C THR A 82 12.79 -4.66 0.97
N THR A 83 13.31 -4.90 2.17
CA THR A 83 13.22 -6.18 2.87
C THR A 83 12.65 -5.97 4.27
N PRO A 84 12.06 -7.01 4.91
CA PRO A 84 11.59 -6.90 6.28
C PRO A 84 12.67 -6.47 7.28
N VAL A 85 13.89 -6.93 7.06
CA VAL A 85 15.04 -6.57 7.91
C VAL A 85 15.37 -5.08 7.80
N ALA A 86 15.36 -4.53 6.58
CA ALA A 86 15.60 -3.11 6.36
C ALA A 86 14.49 -2.25 6.99
N ILE A 87 13.24 -2.67 6.86
CA ILE A 87 12.10 -1.99 7.49
C ILE A 87 12.24 -2.00 9.02
N ALA A 88 12.54 -3.14 9.61
CA ALA A 88 12.74 -3.28 11.05
C ALA A 88 13.87 -2.39 11.56
N LYS A 89 14.97 -2.30 10.82
CA LYS A 89 16.10 -1.42 11.15
C LYS A 89 15.67 0.05 11.19
N VAL A 90 14.99 0.52 10.16
CA VAL A 90 14.53 1.91 10.08
C VAL A 90 13.53 2.23 11.20
N ILE A 91 12.60 1.32 11.48
CA ILE A 91 11.66 1.47 12.60
C ILE A 91 12.43 1.61 13.91
N THR A 92 13.41 0.77 14.16
CA THR A 92 14.21 0.81 15.38
C THR A 92 14.98 2.13 15.50
N GLU A 93 15.58 2.60 14.43
CA GLU A 93 16.38 3.82 14.42
C GLU A 93 15.51 5.08 14.57
N ARG A 94 14.35 5.13 13.95
CA ARG A 94 13.50 6.32 13.92
C ARG A 94 12.49 6.41 15.03
N SER A 95 11.91 5.28 15.44
CA SER A 95 10.92 5.26 16.52
C SER A 95 11.53 5.04 17.90
N GLY A 96 12.74 4.51 17.97
CA GLY A 96 13.39 4.13 19.22
C GLY A 96 12.87 2.81 19.81
N PHE A 97 11.93 2.14 19.14
CA PHE A 97 11.40 0.85 19.57
C PHE A 97 12.09 -0.28 18.83
N LYS A 98 12.40 -1.35 19.54
CA LYS A 98 13.04 -2.50 18.93
C LYS A 98 12.06 -3.27 18.06
N ALA A 99 12.28 -3.27 16.75
CA ALA A 99 11.53 -4.02 15.78
C ALA A 99 12.33 -5.23 15.33
N THR A 100 11.70 -6.40 15.31
CA THR A 100 12.31 -7.66 14.85
C THR A 100 11.38 -8.31 13.83
N PRO A 101 11.87 -8.66 12.63
CA PRO A 101 11.03 -9.34 11.67
C PRO A 101 10.65 -10.73 12.16
N GLN A 102 9.36 -11.04 12.10
CA GLN A 102 8.88 -12.39 12.36
C GLN A 102 8.87 -13.15 11.04
N PRO A 103 9.26 -14.42 11.05
CA PRO A 103 9.09 -15.25 9.87
C PRO A 103 7.60 -15.30 9.52
N ASP A 104 7.30 -15.07 8.25
CA ASP A 104 5.94 -15.13 7.75
C ASP A 104 5.31 -16.46 8.17
N LYS A 105 4.30 -16.38 9.03
CA LYS A 105 3.45 -17.53 9.26
C LYS A 105 2.66 -17.76 7.97
N LYS A 106 3.25 -18.48 7.06
CA LYS A 106 2.50 -19.04 5.94
C LYS A 106 1.37 -19.88 6.52
N LYS A 107 0.17 -19.39 6.31
CA LYS A 107 -0.98 -20.23 6.52
C LYS A 107 -0.99 -21.36 5.51
#